data_4b85f1bd90a6144d0f24fbb89fdcb229
#
_entry.id   4b85f1bd90a6144d0f24fbb89fdcb229
#
_cell.length_a   1.000
_cell.length_b   1.000
_cell.length_c   1.000
_cell.angle_alpha   90.00
_cell.angle_beta   90.00
_cell.angle_gamma   90.00
#
_symmetry.space_group_name_H-M   'P 1'
#
loop_
_entity.id
_entity.type
_entity.pdbx_description
1 polymer ?
#
loop_
_entity_poly.entity_id
_entity_poly.type
_entity_poly.pdbx_seq_one_letter_code
_entity_poly.pdbx_strand_id
1 'polypeptide(L)'
;CQSRREVNPGDDGVAISRVVETAASWDGAPLPSYPRGAPRVTILRATVPPHTALAMHTHALVNAGVILRGELTVIAETGAQRMFRAGEGIVELVGTRHYGENRGDGELELVMFYAGTQGMSLSERADL
;
A
#
# COMPACT_ATOMS: atom_id res chain seq x y z
N CYS A 1 9.90 1.74 -8.49
CA CYS A 1 9.79 0.31 -8.27
C CYS A 1 9.62 -0.41 -9.61
N GLN A 2 10.57 -1.28 -9.97
CA GLN A 2 10.52 -2.01 -11.23
C GLN A 2 9.98 -3.42 -10.98
N SER A 3 8.96 -3.81 -11.71
CA SER A 3 8.49 -5.20 -11.66
C SER A 3 9.43 -6.07 -12.49
N ARG A 4 9.67 -7.27 -11.99
CA ARG A 4 10.52 -8.25 -12.63
C ARG A 4 9.67 -9.40 -13.14
N ARG A 5 9.77 -9.67 -14.43
CA ARG A 5 9.04 -10.78 -15.03
C ARG A 5 9.79 -12.09 -14.78
N GLU A 6 9.06 -13.08 -14.28
CA GLU A 6 9.59 -14.41 -13.98
C GLU A 6 8.74 -15.46 -14.70
N VAL A 7 9.41 -16.54 -15.15
CA VAL A 7 8.73 -17.68 -15.76
C VAL A 7 9.14 -18.92 -14.98
N ASN A 8 8.17 -19.63 -14.44
CA ASN A 8 8.41 -20.86 -13.69
C ASN A 8 8.53 -22.05 -14.63
N PRO A 9 9.50 -22.96 -14.41
CA PRO A 9 9.56 -24.20 -15.18
C PRO A 9 8.27 -25.01 -15.04
N GLY A 10 7.74 -25.52 -16.13
CA GLY A 10 6.52 -26.30 -16.15
C GLY A 10 5.24 -25.49 -16.29
N ASP A 11 5.33 -24.16 -16.23
CA ASP A 11 4.19 -23.27 -16.38
C ASP A 11 4.22 -22.59 -17.75
N ASP A 12 4.07 -23.37 -18.81
CA ASP A 12 4.15 -22.87 -20.19
C ASP A 12 3.13 -21.75 -20.42
N GLY A 13 3.60 -20.63 -20.95
CA GLY A 13 2.76 -19.46 -21.25
C GLY A 13 2.43 -18.59 -20.04
N VAL A 14 2.79 -19.01 -18.82
CA VAL A 14 2.57 -18.21 -17.62
C VAL A 14 3.71 -17.23 -17.43
N ALA A 15 3.35 -15.96 -17.24
CA ALA A 15 4.32 -14.92 -16.93
C ALA A 15 4.03 -14.37 -15.54
N ILE A 16 5.06 -14.31 -14.71
CA ILE A 16 4.93 -13.82 -13.34
C ILE A 16 5.83 -12.58 -13.20
N SER A 17 5.26 -11.50 -12.66
CA SER A 17 5.99 -10.27 -12.39
C SER A 17 6.02 -10.02 -10.89
N ARG A 18 7.20 -9.70 -10.39
CA ARG A 18 7.34 -9.26 -9.00
C ARG A 18 7.14 -7.75 -8.96
N VAL A 19 5.99 -7.32 -8.47
CA VAL A 19 5.62 -5.90 -8.45
C VAL A 19 6.44 -5.13 -7.43
N VAL A 20 6.62 -5.70 -6.24
CA VAL A 20 7.46 -5.13 -5.19
C VAL A 20 7.91 -6.22 -4.24
N GLU A 21 9.14 -6.12 -3.77
CA GLU A 21 9.67 -6.98 -2.72
C GLU A 21 10.63 -6.13 -1.90
N THR A 22 10.34 -6.00 -0.60
CA THR A 22 11.11 -5.10 0.25
C THR A 22 10.91 -5.42 1.72
N ALA A 23 11.89 -5.06 2.54
CA ALA A 23 11.81 -5.12 3.99
C ALA A 23 11.58 -3.73 4.59
N ALA A 24 11.25 -2.74 3.76
CA ALA A 24 11.06 -1.36 4.19
C ALA A 24 9.79 -0.78 3.58
N SER A 25 9.19 0.19 4.29
CA SER A 25 8.12 1.02 3.76
C SER A 25 8.65 1.89 2.62
N TRP A 26 7.77 2.53 1.86
CA TRP A 26 8.15 3.32 0.68
C TRP A 26 9.07 4.49 1.01
N ASP A 27 9.10 4.94 2.25
CA ASP A 27 9.98 6.04 2.70
C ASP A 27 11.36 5.55 3.16
N GLY A 28 11.60 4.24 3.14
CA GLY A 28 12.86 3.62 3.56
C GLY A 28 12.87 3.14 5.01
N ALA A 29 11.84 3.43 5.79
CA ALA A 29 11.78 2.98 7.18
C ALA A 29 11.64 1.45 7.24
N PRO A 30 12.43 0.75 8.07
CA PRO A 30 12.31 -0.71 8.21
C PRO A 30 10.91 -1.12 8.64
N LEU A 31 10.40 -2.19 8.04
CA LEU A 31 9.13 -2.76 8.46
C LEU A 31 9.27 -3.37 9.85
N PRO A 32 8.24 -3.25 10.71
CA PRO A 32 8.24 -3.92 12.00
C PRO A 32 8.05 -5.43 11.84
N SER A 33 8.29 -6.17 12.91
CA SER A 33 7.97 -7.59 12.96
C SER A 33 6.48 -7.80 12.78
N TYR A 34 6.10 -8.95 12.24
CA TYR A 34 4.69 -9.31 12.17
C TYR A 34 4.11 -9.38 13.58
N PRO A 35 2.86 -8.95 13.78
CA PRO A 35 2.23 -9.03 15.09
C PRO A 35 2.04 -10.50 15.50
N ARG A 36 2.10 -10.75 16.79
CA ARG A 36 1.84 -12.07 17.36
C ARG A 36 0.34 -12.27 17.52
N GLY A 37 -0.12 -13.50 17.30
CA GLY A 37 -1.51 -13.87 17.47
C GLY A 37 -2.05 -14.60 16.26
N ALA A 38 -3.35 -14.87 16.28
CA ALA A 38 -4.03 -15.55 15.18
C ALA A 38 -4.07 -14.62 13.95
N PRO A 39 -3.52 -15.04 12.81
CA PRO A 39 -3.50 -14.19 11.63
C PRO A 39 -4.91 -13.84 11.15
N ARG A 40 -5.03 -12.60 10.67
CA ARG A 40 -6.23 -12.17 9.94
C ARG A 40 -5.78 -11.36 8.74
N VAL A 41 -6.16 -11.84 7.57
CA VAL A 41 -5.83 -11.21 6.30
C VAL A 41 -7.02 -10.42 5.82
N THR A 42 -6.79 -9.20 5.38
CA THR A 42 -7.82 -8.35 4.80
C THR A 42 -7.31 -7.79 3.48
N ILE A 43 -8.15 -7.84 2.46
CA ILE A 43 -7.89 -7.17 1.19
C ILE A 43 -9.02 -6.18 0.96
N LEU A 44 -8.64 -4.93 0.76
CA LEU A 44 -9.58 -3.85 0.44
C LEU A 44 -9.36 -3.38 -1.00
N ARG A 45 -10.45 -3.09 -1.67
CA ARG A 45 -10.45 -2.41 -2.95
C ARG A 45 -11.02 -1.02 -2.72
N ALA A 46 -10.28 0.01 -3.09
CA ALA A 46 -10.67 1.38 -2.88
C ALA A 46 -10.73 2.14 -4.19
N THR A 47 -11.70 3.03 -4.28
CA THR A 47 -11.87 3.94 -5.40
C THR A 47 -11.91 5.36 -4.83
N VAL A 48 -11.06 6.23 -5.34
CA VAL A 48 -10.96 7.61 -4.86
C VAL A 48 -11.26 8.55 -6.02
N PRO A 49 -12.27 9.42 -5.88
CA PRO A 49 -12.60 10.39 -6.93
C PRO A 49 -11.44 11.33 -7.23
N PRO A 50 -11.43 11.99 -8.40
CA PRO A 50 -10.42 13.01 -8.70
C PRO A 50 -10.37 14.10 -7.64
N HIS A 51 -9.17 14.66 -7.42
CA HIS A 51 -8.95 15.80 -6.53
C HIS A 51 -9.52 15.60 -5.12
N THR A 52 -9.33 14.39 -4.60
CA THR A 52 -9.86 14.01 -3.28
C THR A 52 -8.72 13.50 -2.39
N ALA A 53 -8.66 14.01 -1.19
CA ALA A 53 -7.70 13.58 -0.17
C ALA A 53 -8.41 12.74 0.88
N LEU A 54 -7.73 11.69 1.34
CA LEU A 54 -8.18 10.87 2.45
C LEU A 54 -7.77 11.52 3.78
N ALA A 55 -8.42 11.12 4.87
CA ALA A 55 -8.08 11.62 6.18
C ALA A 55 -6.70 11.12 6.63
N MET A 56 -5.98 11.95 7.39
CA MET A 56 -4.73 11.55 8.03
C MET A 56 -4.99 10.35 8.95
N HIS A 57 -4.13 9.35 8.87
CA HIS A 57 -4.29 8.10 9.64
C HIS A 57 -2.96 7.41 9.87
N THR A 58 -3.00 6.37 10.69
CA THR A 58 -1.86 5.47 10.92
C THR A 58 -2.28 4.03 10.73
N HIS A 59 -1.31 3.17 10.47
CA HIS A 59 -1.49 1.71 10.47
C HIS A 59 -0.56 1.11 11.51
N ALA A 60 -1.07 0.17 12.30
CA ALA A 60 -0.26 -0.58 13.26
C ALA A 60 0.27 -1.89 12.68
N LEU A 61 -0.06 -2.21 11.44
CA LEU A 61 0.26 -3.49 10.82
C LEU A 61 0.83 -3.28 9.42
N VAL A 62 1.62 -4.24 8.97
CA VAL A 62 2.19 -4.24 7.62
C VAL A 62 1.05 -4.31 6.61
N ASN A 63 1.07 -3.39 5.64
CA ASN A 63 0.10 -3.41 4.56
C ASN A 63 0.77 -2.97 3.27
N ALA A 64 0.33 -3.58 2.19
CA ALA A 64 0.90 -3.37 0.87
C ALA A 64 -0.16 -3.60 -0.19
N GLY A 65 0.06 -3.05 -1.36
CA GLY A 65 -0.92 -3.20 -2.42
C GLY A 65 -0.40 -2.77 -3.77
N VAL A 66 -1.33 -2.66 -4.69
CA VAL A 66 -1.04 -2.27 -6.07
C VAL A 66 -2.05 -1.25 -6.56
N ILE A 67 -1.57 -0.28 -7.31
CA ILE A 67 -2.43 0.70 -7.98
C ILE A 67 -2.95 0.06 -9.27
N LEU A 68 -4.26 0.01 -9.43
CA LEU A 68 -4.90 -0.56 -10.61
C LEU A 68 -5.15 0.47 -11.68
N ARG A 69 -5.48 1.71 -11.29
CA ARG A 69 -5.81 2.79 -12.21
C ARG A 69 -5.56 4.14 -11.53
N GLY A 70 -5.10 5.11 -12.32
CA GLY A 70 -4.89 6.46 -11.82
C GLY A 70 -3.58 6.63 -11.09
N GLU A 71 -3.53 7.62 -10.22
CA GLU A 71 -2.33 8.00 -9.47
C GLU A 71 -2.67 8.23 -8.01
N LEU A 72 -1.82 7.69 -7.13
CA LEU A 72 -1.92 7.92 -5.69
C LEU A 72 -0.70 8.69 -5.23
N THR A 73 -0.92 9.82 -4.56
CA THR A 73 0.14 10.54 -3.86
C THR A 73 -0.01 10.28 -2.37
N VAL A 74 1.05 9.82 -1.71
CA VAL A 74 1.05 9.60 -0.26
C VAL A 74 1.96 10.64 0.39
N ILE A 75 1.44 11.29 1.41
CA ILE A 75 2.13 12.37 2.13
C ILE A 75 2.23 11.96 3.60
N ALA A 76 3.47 11.87 4.10
CA ALA A 76 3.76 11.56 5.50
C ALA A 76 3.92 12.85 6.30
N GLU A 77 3.61 12.78 7.60
CA GLU A 77 3.82 13.94 8.49
C GLU A 77 5.27 14.37 8.58
N THR A 78 6.21 13.47 8.27
CA THR A 78 7.64 13.76 8.21
C THR A 78 8.03 14.68 7.06
N GLY A 79 7.11 14.91 6.10
CA GLY A 79 7.37 15.63 4.87
C GLY A 79 7.71 14.74 3.68
N ALA A 80 7.95 13.44 3.91
CA ALA A 80 8.17 12.51 2.81
C ALA A 80 6.91 12.40 1.96
N GLN A 81 7.09 12.35 0.66
CA GLN A 81 5.98 12.30 -0.29
C GLN A 81 6.37 11.46 -1.49
N ARG A 82 5.44 10.67 -1.99
CA ARG A 82 5.69 9.85 -3.18
C ARG A 82 4.40 9.61 -3.95
N MET A 83 4.52 9.62 -5.27
CA MET A 83 3.43 9.29 -6.17
C MET A 83 3.61 7.88 -6.73
N PHE A 84 2.51 7.14 -6.78
CA PHE A 84 2.44 5.78 -7.32
C PHE A 84 1.46 5.75 -8.47
N ARG A 85 1.83 5.09 -9.56
CA ARG A 85 1.01 4.97 -10.78
C ARG A 85 0.49 3.57 -10.94
N ALA A 86 -0.47 3.42 -11.85
CA ALA A 86 -1.04 2.11 -12.18
C ALA A 86 0.05 1.09 -12.48
N GLY A 87 -0.07 -0.10 -11.90
CA GLY A 87 0.89 -1.19 -11.99
C GLY A 87 2.00 -1.16 -10.95
N GLU A 88 2.18 -0.05 -10.24
CA GLU A 88 3.20 0.05 -9.19
C GLU A 88 2.68 -0.49 -7.87
N GLY A 89 3.60 -1.09 -7.10
CA GLY A 89 3.32 -1.57 -5.75
C GLY A 89 3.66 -0.54 -4.71
N ILE A 90 2.89 -0.53 -3.64
CA ILE A 90 3.14 0.33 -2.49
C ILE A 90 3.25 -0.53 -1.24
N VAL A 91 4.30 -0.30 -0.45
CA VAL A 91 4.41 -0.85 0.90
C VAL A 91 4.25 0.33 1.84
N GLU A 92 3.14 0.34 2.56
CA GLU A 92 2.70 1.51 3.30
C GLU A 92 3.48 1.74 4.58
N LEU A 93 3.41 2.97 5.08
CA LEU A 93 4.03 3.35 6.34
C LEU A 93 3.32 2.68 7.51
N VAL A 94 4.09 2.26 8.51
CA VAL A 94 3.55 1.65 9.73
C VAL A 94 3.94 2.54 10.90
N GLY A 95 2.94 2.98 11.67
CA GLY A 95 3.15 3.83 12.83
C GLY A 95 3.37 5.31 12.54
N THR A 96 3.49 5.69 11.29
CA THR A 96 3.70 7.09 10.89
C THR A 96 2.40 7.66 10.34
N ARG A 97 2.03 8.84 10.80
CA ARG A 97 0.84 9.54 10.30
C ARG A 97 1.06 9.92 8.84
N HIS A 98 0.06 9.62 8.03
CA HIS A 98 0.11 9.91 6.59
C HIS A 98 -1.30 9.95 6.02
N TYR A 99 -1.41 10.45 4.80
CA TYR A 99 -2.65 10.37 4.06
C TYR A 99 -2.37 10.19 2.57
N GLY A 100 -3.35 9.61 1.89
CA GLY A 100 -3.32 9.47 0.45
C GLY A 100 -4.17 10.54 -0.21
N GLU A 101 -3.81 10.90 -1.43
CA GLU A 101 -4.54 11.89 -2.20
C GLU A 101 -4.55 11.51 -3.68
N ASN A 102 -5.70 11.65 -4.30
CA ASN A 102 -5.81 11.59 -5.76
C ASN A 102 -5.75 13.01 -6.29
N ARG A 103 -4.60 13.40 -6.85
CA ARG A 103 -4.39 14.72 -7.44
C ARG A 103 -4.69 14.74 -8.94
N GLY A 104 -5.04 13.59 -9.51
CA GLY A 104 -5.33 13.48 -10.93
C GLY A 104 -6.73 13.89 -11.30
N ASP A 105 -6.98 13.93 -12.61
CA ASP A 105 -8.29 14.27 -13.18
C ASP A 105 -9.18 13.05 -13.37
N GLY A 106 -8.63 11.85 -13.22
CA GLY A 106 -9.34 10.59 -13.32
C GLY A 106 -9.48 9.91 -11.98
N GLU A 107 -10.26 8.85 -11.94
CA GLU A 107 -10.48 8.05 -10.76
C GLU A 107 -9.25 7.22 -10.42
N LEU A 108 -8.93 7.14 -9.14
CA LEU A 108 -7.88 6.26 -8.62
C LEU A 108 -8.53 4.99 -8.10
N GLU A 109 -7.96 3.84 -8.48
CA GLU A 109 -8.39 2.54 -7.97
C GLU A 109 -7.17 1.75 -7.51
N LEU A 110 -7.25 1.19 -6.31
CA LEU A 110 -6.16 0.42 -5.73
C LEU A 110 -6.67 -0.73 -4.89
N VAL A 111 -5.83 -1.74 -4.71
CA VAL A 111 -6.08 -2.89 -3.84
C VAL A 111 -5.00 -2.92 -2.79
N MET A 112 -5.40 -3.02 -1.51
CA MET A 112 -4.48 -3.09 -0.38
C MET A 112 -4.71 -4.36 0.41
N PHE A 113 -3.61 -5.03 0.73
CA PHE A 113 -3.56 -6.22 1.57
C PHE A 113 -3.02 -5.83 2.95
N TYR A 114 -3.69 -6.31 4.00
CA TYR A 114 -3.33 -6.03 5.39
C TYR A 114 -2.97 -7.34 6.09
N ALA A 115 -1.76 -7.39 6.65
CA ALA A 115 -1.23 -8.56 7.35
C ALA A 115 -1.35 -8.33 8.85
N GLY A 116 -2.53 -8.62 9.41
CA GLY A 116 -2.81 -8.36 10.82
C GLY A 116 -3.14 -9.61 11.62
N THR A 117 -3.59 -9.38 12.82
CA THR A 117 -4.10 -10.42 13.69
C THR A 117 -5.53 -10.05 14.11
N GLN A 118 -6.27 -11.02 14.63
CA GLN A 118 -7.64 -10.78 15.08
C GLN A 118 -7.66 -9.69 16.14
N GLY A 119 -8.63 -8.79 16.04
CA GLY A 119 -8.78 -7.65 16.95
C GLY A 119 -8.03 -6.38 16.55
N MET A 120 -7.12 -6.43 15.58
CA MET A 120 -6.43 -5.23 15.12
C MET A 120 -7.28 -4.42 14.15
N SER A 121 -7.28 -3.10 14.33
CA SER A 121 -7.87 -2.18 13.36
C SER A 121 -6.95 -2.07 12.14
N LEU A 122 -7.52 -1.94 10.95
CA LEU A 122 -6.74 -1.76 9.73
C LEU A 122 -6.05 -0.40 9.70
N SER A 123 -6.72 0.62 10.22
CA SER A 123 -6.17 1.96 10.34
C SER A 123 -6.81 2.70 11.49
N GLU A 124 -6.12 3.71 12.00
CA GLU A 124 -6.64 4.60 13.01
C GLU A 124 -6.53 6.03 12.51
N ARG A 125 -7.65 6.76 12.60
CA ARG A 125 -7.69 8.15 12.21
C ARG A 125 -6.82 8.98 13.14
N ALA A 126 -5.94 9.78 12.58
CA ALA A 126 -5.06 10.65 13.34
C ALA A 126 -5.62 12.07 13.29
N ASP A 127 -6.31 12.47 14.35
CA ASP A 127 -6.81 13.83 14.46
C ASP A 127 -5.66 14.77 14.84
N LEU A 128 -5.60 15.90 14.16
CA LEU A 128 -4.61 16.94 14.44
C LEU A 128 -5.07 17.83 15.58
#